data_9aad92add82e5be4bed33e3a9d040480
#
_entry.id   9aad92add82e5be4bed33e3a9d040480
#
_cell.length_a   1.000
_cell.length_b   1.000
_cell.length_c   1.000
_cell.angle_alpha   90.00
_cell.angle_beta   90.00
_cell.angle_gamma   90.00
#
_symmetry.space_group_name_H-M   'P 1'
#
loop_
_entity.id
_entity.type
_entity.pdbx_description
1 polymer ?
#
loop_
_entity_poly.entity_id
_entity_poly.type
_entity_poly.pdbx_seq_one_letter_code
_entity_poly.pdbx_strand_id
1 'polypeptide(L)'
;KGGWVNSQVFDHTSVIRFLEQRFGVMEPNISPWSRAVCGDLTSAFNFANPNNEPFPELPDPSQADAIVASQIKLPKPKPPAVAAMPKQEMGIRPAR
;
A
#
# COMPACT_ATOMS: atom_id res chain seq x y z
N LYS A 1 -12.71 -3.26 -2.26
CA LYS A 1 -13.40 -2.52 -1.21
C LYS A 1 -12.57 -2.64 0.06
N GLY A 2 -12.45 -1.55 0.84
CA GLY A 2 -11.52 -1.39 1.93
C GLY A 2 -11.78 -2.24 3.18
N GLY A 3 -11.18 -1.85 4.28
CA GLY A 3 -11.37 -2.44 5.60
C GLY A 3 -10.24 -3.33 6.07
N TRP A 4 -9.08 -3.32 5.40
CA TRP A 4 -7.89 -4.03 5.84
C TRP A 4 -6.62 -3.31 5.43
N VAL A 5 -5.55 -3.56 6.18
CA VAL A 5 -4.24 -2.97 5.99
C VAL A 5 -3.36 -3.98 5.26
N ASN A 6 -2.64 -3.50 4.26
CA ASN A 6 -1.59 -4.25 3.59
C ASN A 6 -0.25 -3.60 3.95
N SER A 7 0.60 -4.33 4.67
CA SER A 7 1.88 -3.82 5.17
C SER A 7 3.04 -4.02 4.18
N GLN A 8 2.77 -4.51 2.96
CA GLN A 8 3.81 -4.58 1.94
C GLN A 8 4.24 -3.19 1.50
N VAL A 9 5.50 -3.07 1.13
CA VAL A 9 6.02 -1.85 0.50
C VAL A 9 5.60 -1.83 -0.96
N PHE A 10 5.05 -0.71 -1.40
CA PHE A 10 4.67 -0.47 -2.79
C PHE A 10 5.26 0.87 -3.27
N ASP A 11 5.57 0.93 -4.54
CA ASP A 11 5.95 2.15 -5.24
C ASP A 11 5.26 2.23 -6.61
N HIS A 12 5.61 3.21 -7.43
CA HIS A 12 5.02 3.37 -8.76
C HIS A 12 5.28 2.15 -9.66
N THR A 13 6.38 1.44 -9.47
CA THR A 13 6.69 0.23 -10.25
C THR A 13 5.78 -0.93 -9.89
N SER A 14 5.16 -0.92 -8.72
CA SER A 14 4.20 -1.94 -8.29
C SER A 14 2.98 -2.01 -9.21
N VAL A 15 2.52 -0.87 -9.72
CA VAL A 15 1.41 -0.81 -10.70
C VAL A 15 1.84 -1.46 -12.03
N ILE A 16 3.04 -1.16 -12.49
CA ILE A 16 3.58 -1.74 -13.73
C ILE A 16 3.71 -3.26 -13.57
N ARG A 17 4.23 -3.72 -12.43
CA ARG A 17 4.36 -5.15 -12.13
C ARG A 17 3.01 -5.86 -12.04
N PHE A 18 1.96 -5.19 -11.57
CA PHE A 18 0.61 -5.72 -11.60
C PHE A 18 0.13 -5.92 -13.04
N LEU A 19 0.43 -4.98 -13.94
CA LEU A 19 0.13 -5.11 -15.37
C LEU A 19 0.96 -6.23 -16.02
N GLU A 20 2.25 -6.38 -15.63
CA GLU A 20 3.08 -7.53 -16.05
C GLU A 20 2.39 -8.86 -15.75
N GLN A 21 1.91 -9.02 -14.51
CA GLN A 21 1.18 -10.23 -14.10
C GLN A 21 -0.11 -10.43 -14.90
N ARG A 22 -0.84 -9.35 -15.17
CA ARG A 22 -2.13 -9.42 -15.89
C ARG A 22 -1.97 -9.78 -17.36
N PHE A 23 -0.92 -9.28 -18.01
CA PHE A 23 -0.74 -9.37 -19.46
C PHE A 23 0.38 -10.33 -19.89
N GLY A 24 1.14 -10.88 -18.97
CA GLY A 24 2.25 -11.77 -19.26
C GLY A 24 3.41 -11.07 -19.96
N VAL A 25 3.59 -9.79 -19.73
CA VAL A 25 4.68 -8.97 -20.28
C VAL A 25 5.67 -8.59 -19.19
N MET A 26 6.85 -8.14 -19.55
CA MET A 26 7.87 -7.73 -18.59
C MET A 26 8.43 -6.36 -18.97
N GLU A 27 8.49 -5.42 -18.01
CA GLU A 27 9.13 -4.12 -18.15
C GLU A 27 10.61 -4.24 -17.73
N PRO A 28 11.57 -4.21 -18.67
CA PRO A 28 12.98 -4.45 -18.36
C PRO A 28 13.63 -3.32 -17.55
N ASN A 29 13.04 -2.13 -17.55
CA ASN A 29 13.61 -0.95 -16.89
C ASN A 29 13.30 -0.87 -15.38
N ILE A 30 12.48 -1.77 -14.85
CA ILE A 30 12.27 -1.85 -13.40
C ILE A 30 13.56 -2.37 -12.75
N SER A 31 14.12 -1.59 -11.83
CA SER A 31 15.37 -1.93 -11.17
C SER A 31 15.26 -3.25 -10.40
N PRO A 32 16.36 -4.02 -10.29
CA PRO A 32 16.40 -5.22 -9.45
C PRO A 32 16.05 -4.92 -7.98
N TRP A 33 16.41 -3.73 -7.50
CA TRP A 33 16.08 -3.28 -6.14
C TRP A 33 14.56 -3.14 -5.97
N SER A 34 13.87 -2.43 -6.86
CA SER A 34 12.41 -2.27 -6.79
C SER A 34 11.71 -3.62 -6.88
N ARG A 35 12.21 -4.54 -7.71
CA ARG A 35 11.66 -5.90 -7.79
C ARG A 35 11.84 -6.72 -6.52
N ALA A 36 12.93 -6.51 -5.78
CA ALA A 36 13.21 -7.22 -4.54
C ALA A 36 12.45 -6.65 -3.33
N VAL A 37 12.23 -5.34 -3.29
CA VAL A 37 11.69 -4.63 -2.13
C VAL A 37 10.19 -4.40 -2.26
N CYS A 38 9.71 -4.01 -3.44
CA CYS A 38 8.32 -3.64 -3.65
C CYS A 38 7.47 -4.83 -4.09
N GLY A 39 6.24 -4.89 -3.58
CA GLY A 39 5.24 -5.84 -4.04
C GLY A 39 4.69 -5.50 -5.42
N ASP A 40 3.94 -6.42 -6.01
CA ASP A 40 3.30 -6.27 -7.32
C ASP A 40 1.80 -5.97 -7.23
N LEU A 41 1.32 -5.54 -6.09
CA LEU A 41 -0.09 -5.27 -5.75
C LEU A 41 -1.00 -6.50 -5.71
N THR A 42 -0.59 -7.68 -6.12
CA THR A 42 -1.47 -8.87 -6.13
C THR A 42 -2.01 -9.19 -4.73
N SER A 43 -1.21 -8.93 -3.68
CA SER A 43 -1.62 -9.11 -2.28
C SER A 43 -2.73 -8.14 -1.83
N ALA A 44 -2.96 -7.05 -2.56
CA ALA A 44 -4.02 -6.09 -2.26
C ALA A 44 -5.41 -6.57 -2.70
N PHE A 45 -5.48 -7.65 -3.49
CA PHE A 45 -6.73 -8.17 -4.07
C PHE A 45 -7.01 -9.59 -3.60
N ASN A 46 -8.28 -9.91 -3.52
CA ASN A 46 -8.75 -11.28 -3.32
C ASN A 46 -9.77 -11.62 -4.41
N PHE A 47 -9.26 -12.06 -5.55
CA PHE A 47 -10.11 -12.37 -6.70
C PHE A 47 -10.94 -13.66 -6.51
N ALA A 48 -10.48 -14.56 -5.65
CA ALA A 48 -11.22 -15.80 -5.35
C ALA A 48 -12.48 -15.53 -4.50
N ASN A 49 -12.39 -14.54 -3.60
CA ASN A 49 -13.50 -14.16 -2.73
C ASN A 49 -13.67 -12.64 -2.75
N PRO A 50 -14.31 -12.10 -3.79
CA PRO A 50 -14.52 -10.66 -3.90
C PRO A 50 -15.39 -10.13 -2.76
N ASN A 51 -15.01 -9.02 -2.19
CA ASN A 51 -15.78 -8.38 -1.14
C ASN A 51 -17.00 -7.67 -1.75
N ASN A 52 -18.19 -8.19 -1.44
CA ASN A 52 -19.49 -7.64 -1.88
C ASN A 52 -20.19 -6.79 -0.79
N GLU A 53 -19.54 -6.55 0.34
CA GLU A 53 -20.07 -5.67 1.37
C GLU A 53 -20.36 -4.25 0.83
N PRO A 54 -21.35 -3.54 1.38
CA PRO A 54 -21.60 -2.16 1.02
C PRO A 54 -20.35 -1.31 1.27
N PHE A 55 -20.23 -0.22 0.54
CA PHE A 55 -19.12 0.72 0.74
C PHE A 55 -19.20 1.29 2.15
N PRO A 56 -18.09 1.35 2.91
CA PRO A 56 -18.11 1.93 4.25
C PRO A 56 -18.49 3.41 4.16
N GLU A 57 -19.23 3.88 5.13
CA GLU A 57 -19.51 5.30 5.29
C GLU A 57 -18.17 6.05 5.47
N LEU A 58 -17.95 7.06 4.66
CA LEU A 58 -16.74 7.86 4.74
C LEU A 58 -16.85 8.88 5.87
N PRO A 59 -15.73 9.21 6.54
CA PRO A 59 -15.72 10.27 7.55
C PRO A 59 -16.18 11.60 6.95
N ASP A 60 -16.91 12.38 7.75
CA ASP A 60 -17.32 13.73 7.37
C ASP A 60 -16.08 14.64 7.17
N PRO A 61 -15.87 15.20 5.96
CA PRO A 61 -14.74 16.08 5.68
C PRO A 61 -14.83 17.46 6.33
N SER A 62 -15.97 17.82 6.94
CA SER A 62 -16.18 19.15 7.55
C SER A 62 -15.16 19.49 8.63
N GLN A 63 -14.56 18.49 9.26
CA GLN A 63 -13.54 18.66 10.30
C GLN A 63 -12.09 18.62 9.78
N ALA A 64 -11.89 18.46 8.46
CA ALA A 64 -10.56 18.31 7.87
C ALA A 64 -9.64 19.49 8.21
N ASP A 65 -10.14 20.73 8.13
CA ASP A 65 -9.37 21.94 8.42
C ASP A 65 -8.91 22.01 9.89
N ALA A 66 -9.78 21.60 10.81
CA ALA A 66 -9.44 21.56 12.24
C ALA A 66 -8.38 20.49 12.53
N ILE A 67 -8.47 19.33 11.87
CA ILE A 67 -7.50 18.25 11.99
C ILE A 67 -6.15 18.71 11.42
N VAL A 68 -6.11 19.30 10.24
CA VAL A 68 -4.89 19.85 9.64
C VAL A 68 -4.25 20.89 10.54
N ALA A 69 -5.03 21.84 11.06
CA ALA A 69 -4.53 22.86 11.97
C ALA A 69 -3.93 22.29 13.26
N SER A 70 -4.46 21.18 13.77
CA SER A 70 -3.90 20.46 14.90
C SER A 70 -2.60 19.74 14.56
N GLN A 71 -2.50 19.17 13.37
CA GLN A 71 -1.33 18.43 12.91
C GLN A 71 -0.13 19.32 12.63
N ILE A 72 -0.35 20.56 12.17
CA ILE A 72 0.73 21.54 11.95
C ILE A 72 1.50 21.84 13.25
N LYS A 73 0.85 21.70 14.40
CA LYS A 73 1.46 21.92 15.73
C LYS A 73 2.28 20.74 16.22
N LEU A 74 2.18 19.58 15.58
CA LEU A 74 2.93 18.40 15.98
C LEU A 74 4.44 18.56 15.64
N PRO A 75 5.33 17.96 16.44
CA PRO A 75 6.75 17.98 16.13
C PRO A 75 6.99 17.29 14.78
N LYS A 76 7.91 17.85 13.99
CA LYS A 76 8.29 17.23 12.72
C LYS A 76 8.81 15.81 12.96
N PRO A 77 8.41 14.82 12.14
CA PRO A 77 8.94 13.48 12.26
C PRO A 77 10.45 13.49 12.10
N LYS A 78 11.14 12.80 13.00
CA LYS A 78 12.59 12.61 12.88
C LYS A 78 12.83 11.30 12.14
N PRO A 79 13.66 11.28 11.10
CA PRO A 79 14.06 10.03 10.49
C PRO A 79 14.73 9.13 11.52
N PRO A 80 14.59 7.80 11.42
CA PRO A 80 15.27 6.87 12.31
C PRO A 80 16.79 7.04 12.18
N ALA A 81 17.51 6.87 13.30
CA ALA A 81 18.97 6.98 13.31
C ALA A 81 19.64 5.93 12.41
N VAL A 82 18.99 4.81 12.22
CA VAL A 82 19.42 3.75 11.29
C VAL A 82 18.23 3.40 10.40
N ALA A 83 18.38 3.63 9.11
CA ALA A 83 17.40 3.19 8.12
C ALA A 83 17.69 1.74 7.74
N ALA A 84 16.83 0.82 8.14
CA ALA A 84 16.85 -0.54 7.61
C ALA A 84 16.12 -0.59 6.27
N MET A 85 16.65 -1.39 5.33
CA MET A 85 15.96 -1.64 4.08
C MET A 85 14.61 -2.32 4.38
N PRO A 86 13.47 -1.81 3.87
CA PRO A 86 12.20 -2.46 4.07
C PRO A 86 12.24 -3.85 3.44
N LYS A 87 11.69 -4.82 4.16
CA LYS A 87 11.55 -6.19 3.67
C LYS A 87 10.07 -6.45 3.41
N GLN A 88 9.80 -7.18 2.36
CA GLN A 88 8.45 -7.64 2.09
C GLN A 88 8.02 -8.60 3.20
N GLU A 89 6.87 -8.34 3.80
CA GLU A 89 6.31 -9.25 4.78
C GLU A 89 5.87 -10.55 4.10
N MET A 90 6.37 -11.65 4.64
CA MET A 90 5.91 -13.00 4.31
C MET A 90 4.73 -13.30 5.23
N GLY A 91 3.56 -12.88 4.86
CA GLY A 91 2.39 -13.02 5.72
C GLY A 91 1.21 -13.68 5.03
N ILE A 92 0.50 -14.52 5.78
CA ILE A 92 -0.84 -14.95 5.42
C ILE A 92 -1.75 -13.74 5.64
N ARG A 93 -2.53 -13.41 4.61
CA ARG A 93 -3.55 -12.38 4.67
C ARG A 93 -4.50 -12.68 5.84
N PRO A 94 -4.75 -11.74 6.78
CA PRO A 94 -5.72 -11.98 7.83
C PRO A 94 -7.07 -12.32 7.20
N ALA A 95 -7.66 -13.43 7.66
CA ALA A 95 -9.05 -13.71 7.36
C ALA A 95 -9.92 -12.65 8.03
N ARG A 96 -10.94 -12.18 7.31
CA ARG A 96 -11.99 -11.34 7.89
C ARG A 96 -12.94 -12.18 8.70
#